data_f442e4fca6d33f5153a2f1305df091e5
#
_entry.id   f442e4fca6d33f5153a2f1305df091e5
#
_cell.length_a   1.000
_cell.length_b   1.000
_cell.length_c   1.000
_cell.angle_alpha   90.00
_cell.angle_beta   90.00
_cell.angle_gamma   90.00
#
_symmetry.space_group_name_H-M   'P 1'
#
loop_
_entity.id
_entity.type
_entity.pdbx_description
1 polymer ?
#
loop_
_entity_poly.entity_id
_entity_poly.type
_entity_poly.pdbx_seq_one_letter_code
_entity_poly.pdbx_strand_id
1 'polypeptide(L)'
;MADGIVARRIGLVTGANRGIGLAICRQLASNGVTVLLGARDAAAGEQAAAALRAEGLDIQSIRIDTADPQSFESARDFLAHKFGHLDILVNNIGMGFDWGHTAADVPMRLLRETFEINFFSLVDLTQRLLPLIRLSHAGRIVNHSSAIGSLARRADQAAWSEGDWPLAYSASKTALNAFTLHLACALRDTRIKVNAAHPGVVRTDPNPQGLISPEEGARTAVALALLPAEGPTGRFFHLGGAIAL
;
A
#
# COMPACT_ATOMS: atom_id res chain seq x y z
N MET A 1 -34.80 -1.83 20.21
CA MET A 1 -33.99 -1.44 19.06
C MET A 1 -32.65 -2.15 19.22
N ALA A 2 -32.38 -3.15 18.43
CA ALA A 2 -31.10 -3.86 18.50
C ALA A 2 -30.03 -2.93 17.96
N ASP A 3 -29.12 -2.45 18.82
CA ASP A 3 -27.89 -1.81 18.41
C ASP A 3 -27.13 -2.82 17.54
N GLY A 4 -27.25 -2.66 16.22
CA GLY A 4 -26.48 -3.46 15.27
C GLY A 4 -25.00 -3.19 15.54
N ILE A 5 -24.32 -4.15 16.15
CA ILE A 5 -22.85 -4.14 16.22
C ILE A 5 -22.36 -4.12 14.77
N VAL A 6 -22.01 -2.93 14.27
CA VAL A 6 -21.34 -2.82 12.99
C VAL A 6 -20.05 -3.62 13.13
N ALA A 7 -19.99 -4.76 12.44
CA ALA A 7 -18.80 -5.60 12.46
C ALA A 7 -17.59 -4.73 12.08
N ARG A 8 -16.58 -4.68 12.93
CA ARG A 8 -15.37 -3.90 12.70
C ARG A 8 -14.67 -4.40 11.45
N ARG A 9 -14.28 -3.48 10.56
CA ARG A 9 -13.49 -3.81 9.38
C ARG A 9 -12.09 -4.24 9.79
N ILE A 10 -11.55 -5.22 9.09
CA ILE A 10 -10.19 -5.74 9.29
C ILE A 10 -9.28 -5.21 8.19
N GLY A 11 -8.18 -4.56 8.57
CA GLY A 11 -7.22 -3.99 7.63
C GLY A 11 -5.82 -4.54 7.82
N LEU A 12 -5.08 -4.77 6.72
CA LEU A 12 -3.64 -5.06 6.71
C LEU A 12 -2.91 -3.95 5.98
N VAL A 13 -1.89 -3.38 6.63
CA VAL A 13 -0.99 -2.39 6.03
C VAL A 13 0.43 -2.95 6.02
N THR A 14 1.06 -3.06 4.85
CA THR A 14 2.41 -3.61 4.73
C THR A 14 3.48 -2.53 4.91
N GLY A 15 4.67 -2.89 5.45
CA GLY A 15 5.76 -1.94 5.68
C GLY A 15 5.39 -0.83 6.65
N ALA A 16 4.70 -1.17 7.75
CA ALA A 16 3.97 -0.21 8.56
C ALA A 16 4.58 0.10 9.93
N ASN A 17 5.79 -0.38 10.22
CA ASN A 17 6.46 -0.12 11.50
C ASN A 17 7.00 1.32 11.64
N ARG A 18 6.97 2.13 10.56
CA ARG A 18 7.41 3.54 10.55
C ARG A 18 6.82 4.31 9.37
N GLY A 19 7.09 5.62 9.35
CA GLY A 19 6.78 6.50 8.21
C GLY A 19 5.31 6.47 7.80
N ILE A 20 5.06 6.46 6.49
CA ILE A 20 3.72 6.53 5.91
C ILE A 20 2.86 5.34 6.34
N GLY A 21 3.41 4.13 6.35
CA GLY A 21 2.68 2.92 6.75
C GLY A 21 2.16 3.00 8.19
N LEU A 22 2.97 3.50 9.12
CA LEU A 22 2.57 3.72 10.51
C LEU A 22 1.45 4.76 10.62
N ALA A 23 1.56 5.86 9.87
CA ALA A 23 0.53 6.90 9.83
C ALA A 23 -0.79 6.37 9.23
N ILE A 24 -0.74 5.49 8.21
CA ILE A 24 -1.91 4.81 7.66
C ILE A 24 -2.56 3.93 8.73
N CYS A 25 -1.78 3.12 9.47
CA CYS A 25 -2.30 2.29 10.56
C CYS A 25 -3.03 3.13 11.61
N ARG A 26 -2.40 4.22 12.09
CA ARG A 26 -3.00 5.12 13.06
C ARG A 26 -4.32 5.71 12.54
N GLN A 27 -4.36 6.23 11.32
CA GLN A 27 -5.55 6.85 10.76
C GLN A 27 -6.67 5.84 10.51
N LEU A 28 -6.38 4.64 10.01
CA LEU A 28 -7.39 3.59 9.83
C LEU A 28 -7.97 3.14 11.17
N ALA A 29 -7.14 2.92 12.17
CA ALA A 29 -7.59 2.50 13.50
C ALA A 29 -8.42 3.60 14.20
N SER A 30 -8.06 4.87 14.04
CA SER A 30 -8.85 6.01 14.51
C SER A 30 -10.23 6.11 13.81
N ASN A 31 -10.38 5.47 12.65
CA ASN A 31 -11.68 5.31 11.96
C ASN A 31 -12.37 3.96 12.27
N GLY A 32 -12.00 3.30 13.36
CA GLY A 32 -12.69 2.10 13.85
C GLY A 32 -12.31 0.80 13.13
N VAL A 33 -11.23 0.79 12.36
CA VAL A 33 -10.69 -0.43 11.71
C VAL A 33 -9.80 -1.16 12.72
N THR A 34 -9.95 -2.48 12.85
CA THR A 34 -8.93 -3.34 13.49
C THR A 34 -7.78 -3.51 12.50
N VAL A 35 -6.59 -3.04 12.82
CA VAL A 35 -5.48 -2.97 11.86
C VAL A 35 -4.37 -3.96 12.22
N LEU A 36 -3.96 -4.74 11.22
CA LEU A 36 -2.73 -5.52 11.25
C LEU A 36 -1.59 -4.68 10.67
N LEU A 37 -0.63 -4.36 11.52
CA LEU A 37 0.58 -3.64 11.17
C LEU A 37 1.62 -4.65 10.66
N GLY A 38 1.80 -4.71 9.35
CA GLY A 38 2.74 -5.62 8.69
C GLY A 38 4.16 -5.05 8.71
N ALA A 39 5.11 -5.79 9.27
CA ALA A 39 6.52 -5.41 9.31
C ALA A 39 7.44 -6.60 9.04
N ARG A 40 8.60 -6.36 8.40
CA ARG A 40 9.62 -7.39 8.16
C ARG A 40 10.24 -7.89 9.48
N ASP A 41 10.64 -6.96 10.32
CA ASP A 41 11.16 -7.23 11.65
C ASP A 41 9.99 -7.29 12.65
N ALA A 42 9.79 -8.46 13.26
CA ALA A 42 8.70 -8.70 14.17
C ALA A 42 8.80 -7.86 15.46
N ALA A 43 10.02 -7.62 15.96
CA ALA A 43 10.24 -6.82 17.17
C ALA A 43 9.94 -5.34 16.91
N ALA A 44 10.42 -4.79 15.80
CA ALA A 44 10.11 -3.41 15.40
C ALA A 44 8.62 -3.24 15.09
N GLY A 45 7.97 -4.24 14.50
CA GLY A 45 6.52 -4.25 14.26
C GLY A 45 5.72 -4.22 15.56
N GLU A 46 6.10 -5.06 16.54
CA GLU A 46 5.43 -5.12 17.83
C GLU A 46 5.64 -3.84 18.64
N GLN A 47 6.85 -3.28 18.62
CA GLN A 47 7.12 -1.98 19.28
C GLN A 47 6.23 -0.87 18.72
N ALA A 48 6.10 -0.77 17.39
CA ALA A 48 5.25 0.21 16.74
C ALA A 48 3.76 -0.02 17.05
N ALA A 49 3.30 -1.28 17.02
CA ALA A 49 1.93 -1.64 17.37
C ALA A 49 1.62 -1.34 18.84
N ALA A 50 2.55 -1.62 19.76
CA ALA A 50 2.40 -1.31 21.19
C ALA A 50 2.24 0.19 21.44
N ALA A 51 3.02 1.02 20.73
CA ALA A 51 2.87 2.49 20.82
C ALA A 51 1.47 2.96 20.40
N LEU A 52 0.94 2.41 19.30
CA LEU A 52 -0.41 2.76 18.84
C LEU A 52 -1.51 2.21 19.75
N ARG A 53 -1.32 1.03 20.35
CA ARG A 53 -2.25 0.52 21.37
C ARG A 53 -2.29 1.38 22.63
N ALA A 54 -1.15 1.97 23.02
CA ALA A 54 -1.10 2.93 24.13
C ALA A 54 -1.90 4.22 23.85
N GLU A 55 -2.12 4.55 22.57
CA GLU A 55 -3.04 5.62 22.15
C GLU A 55 -4.54 5.15 22.15
N GLY A 56 -4.84 3.93 22.56
CA GLY A 56 -6.19 3.36 22.57
C GLY A 56 -6.65 2.77 21.24
N LEU A 57 -5.74 2.58 20.28
CA LEU A 57 -6.05 2.08 18.94
C LEU A 57 -6.01 0.55 18.87
N ASP A 58 -6.88 -0.05 18.06
CA ASP A 58 -6.96 -1.50 17.86
C ASP A 58 -5.96 -1.96 16.79
N ILE A 59 -4.74 -2.23 17.24
CA ILE A 59 -3.61 -2.59 16.38
C ILE A 59 -2.98 -3.91 16.84
N GLN A 60 -2.66 -4.77 15.88
CA GLN A 60 -1.87 -5.98 16.09
C GLN A 60 -0.71 -6.00 15.10
N SER A 61 0.47 -6.47 15.52
CA SER A 61 1.57 -6.64 14.60
C SER A 61 1.52 -8.00 13.92
N ILE A 62 1.99 -8.07 12.67
CA ILE A 62 2.14 -9.31 11.91
C ILE A 62 3.40 -9.23 11.06
N ARG A 63 4.13 -10.36 10.95
CA ARG A 63 5.32 -10.39 10.10
C ARG A 63 4.93 -10.45 8.62
N ILE A 64 5.42 -9.50 7.83
CA ILE A 64 5.33 -9.46 6.35
C ILE A 64 6.72 -9.13 5.83
N ASP A 65 7.37 -10.08 5.20
CA ASP A 65 8.73 -9.96 4.68
C ASP A 65 8.77 -10.35 3.20
N THR A 66 9.09 -9.41 2.34
CA THR A 66 9.16 -9.61 0.88
C THR A 66 10.25 -10.60 0.45
N ALA A 67 11.24 -10.85 1.30
CA ALA A 67 12.28 -11.85 1.07
C ALA A 67 11.88 -13.26 1.58
N ASP A 68 10.74 -13.39 2.28
CA ASP A 68 10.26 -14.64 2.86
C ASP A 68 8.77 -14.85 2.54
N PRO A 69 8.44 -15.48 1.40
CA PRO A 69 7.06 -15.77 1.00
C PRO A 69 6.27 -16.60 2.02
N GLN A 70 6.95 -17.38 2.89
CA GLN A 70 6.29 -18.12 3.96
C GLN A 70 5.63 -17.19 4.98
N SER A 71 6.15 -15.96 5.16
CA SER A 71 5.51 -14.94 6.00
C SER A 71 4.13 -14.54 5.47
N PHE A 72 3.92 -14.58 4.14
CA PHE A 72 2.62 -14.27 3.52
C PHE A 72 1.60 -15.37 3.77
N GLU A 73 2.02 -16.64 3.72
CA GLU A 73 1.15 -17.77 4.07
C GLU A 73 0.75 -17.73 5.54
N SER A 74 1.71 -17.50 6.42
CA SER A 74 1.47 -17.36 7.85
C SER A 74 0.48 -16.22 8.15
N ALA A 75 0.61 -15.09 7.45
CA ALA A 75 -0.30 -13.95 7.59
C ALA A 75 -1.71 -14.28 7.09
N ARG A 76 -1.83 -14.96 5.92
CA ARG A 76 -3.12 -15.43 5.41
C ARG A 76 -3.80 -16.38 6.39
N ASP A 77 -3.08 -17.34 6.94
CA ASP A 77 -3.63 -18.35 7.84
C ASP A 77 -4.06 -17.73 9.17
N PHE A 78 -3.27 -16.78 9.69
CA PHE A 78 -3.65 -16.01 10.87
C PHE A 78 -4.94 -15.22 10.64
N LEU A 79 -5.05 -14.50 9.51
CA LEU A 79 -6.23 -13.73 9.14
C LEU A 79 -7.46 -14.64 8.97
N ALA A 80 -7.29 -15.76 8.29
CA ALA A 80 -8.36 -16.75 8.07
C ALA A 80 -8.88 -17.32 9.40
N HIS A 81 -7.97 -17.72 10.28
CA HIS A 81 -8.33 -18.33 11.55
C HIS A 81 -8.97 -17.34 12.53
N LYS A 82 -8.42 -16.13 12.61
CA LYS A 82 -8.84 -15.15 13.62
C LYS A 82 -10.04 -14.33 13.22
N PHE A 83 -10.15 -13.95 11.93
CA PHE A 83 -11.15 -13.01 11.44
C PHE A 83 -12.05 -13.60 10.35
N GLY A 84 -11.62 -14.64 9.64
CA GLY A 84 -12.36 -15.27 8.56
C GLY A 84 -12.40 -14.46 7.25
N HIS A 85 -11.99 -13.20 7.27
CA HIS A 85 -12.00 -12.29 6.11
C HIS A 85 -10.97 -11.18 6.25
N LEU A 86 -10.76 -10.42 5.17
CA LEU A 86 -9.97 -9.19 5.15
C LEU A 86 -10.72 -8.12 4.37
N ASP A 87 -10.97 -6.94 4.98
CA ASP A 87 -11.69 -5.85 4.32
C ASP A 87 -10.78 -4.89 3.59
N ILE A 88 -9.59 -4.62 4.13
CA ILE A 88 -8.67 -3.61 3.62
C ILE A 88 -7.27 -4.21 3.50
N LEU A 89 -6.70 -4.12 2.30
CA LEU A 89 -5.27 -4.36 2.07
C LEU A 89 -4.63 -3.08 1.54
N VAL A 90 -3.66 -2.55 2.30
CA VAL A 90 -2.81 -1.44 1.83
C VAL A 90 -1.41 -1.97 1.55
N ASN A 91 -1.10 -2.13 0.29
CA ASN A 91 0.22 -2.48 -0.21
C ASN A 91 1.11 -1.23 -0.16
N ASN A 92 1.74 -0.98 0.99
CA ASN A 92 2.54 0.22 1.21
C ASN A 92 4.05 -0.03 1.09
N ILE A 93 4.54 -1.28 1.12
CA ILE A 93 5.96 -1.57 0.92
C ILE A 93 6.45 -0.98 -0.42
N GLY A 94 7.60 -0.32 -0.38
CA GLY A 94 8.25 0.18 -1.59
C GLY A 94 9.63 0.72 -1.27
N MET A 95 10.60 0.40 -2.15
CA MET A 95 12.00 0.81 -2.06
C MET A 95 12.49 1.28 -3.43
N GLY A 96 13.42 2.22 -3.42
CA GLY A 96 14.17 2.62 -4.61
C GLY A 96 15.66 2.51 -4.33
N PHE A 97 16.38 1.78 -5.16
CA PHE A 97 17.82 1.52 -4.99
C PHE A 97 18.68 2.19 -6.06
N ASP A 98 18.05 2.72 -7.10
CA ASP A 98 18.72 3.22 -8.29
C ASP A 98 18.79 4.75 -8.37
N TRP A 99 18.71 5.42 -7.22
CA TRP A 99 18.92 6.86 -7.12
C TRP A 99 20.35 7.22 -7.57
N GLY A 100 20.47 8.18 -8.48
CA GLY A 100 21.73 8.58 -9.10
C GLY A 100 22.12 7.78 -10.36
N HIS A 101 21.27 6.83 -10.78
CA HIS A 101 21.40 6.14 -12.07
C HIS A 101 20.32 6.58 -13.05
N THR A 102 20.68 6.54 -14.33
CA THR A 102 19.75 6.78 -15.45
C THR A 102 19.32 5.47 -16.09
N ALA A 103 18.40 5.54 -17.06
CA ALA A 103 17.99 4.37 -17.84
C ALA A 103 19.15 3.79 -18.69
N ALA A 104 20.20 4.57 -18.93
CA ALA A 104 21.34 4.17 -19.75
C ALA A 104 22.41 3.38 -18.98
N ASP A 105 22.43 3.48 -17.62
CA ASP A 105 23.53 2.94 -16.81
C ASP A 105 23.09 2.20 -15.55
N VAL A 106 21.77 2.06 -15.30
CA VAL A 106 21.26 1.37 -14.12
C VAL A 106 21.73 -0.10 -14.08
N PRO A 107 22.37 -0.54 -12.98
CA PRO A 107 22.79 -1.93 -12.84
C PRO A 107 21.58 -2.88 -12.79
N MET A 108 21.62 -3.96 -13.58
CA MET A 108 20.52 -4.93 -13.65
C MET A 108 20.16 -5.57 -12.30
N ARG A 109 21.12 -5.69 -11.35
CA ARG A 109 20.82 -6.15 -9.99
C ARG A 109 19.86 -5.24 -9.26
N LEU A 110 20.03 -3.91 -9.37
CA LEU A 110 19.16 -2.92 -8.72
C LEU A 110 17.76 -2.93 -9.34
N LEU A 111 17.69 -3.10 -10.68
CA LEU A 111 16.43 -3.23 -11.38
C LEU A 111 15.63 -4.46 -10.87
N ARG A 112 16.29 -5.63 -10.81
CA ARG A 112 15.65 -6.86 -10.32
C ARG A 112 15.21 -6.74 -8.87
N GLU A 113 16.09 -6.25 -7.98
CA GLU A 113 15.79 -6.09 -6.56
C GLU A 113 14.61 -5.14 -6.31
N THR A 114 14.58 -4.01 -7.04
CA THR A 114 13.47 -3.05 -6.95
C THR A 114 12.15 -3.69 -7.41
N PHE A 115 12.15 -4.43 -8.52
CA PHE A 115 10.95 -5.10 -9.01
C PHE A 115 10.50 -6.22 -8.08
N GLU A 116 11.43 -6.98 -7.50
CA GLU A 116 11.11 -8.03 -6.53
C GLU A 116 10.31 -7.46 -5.36
N ILE A 117 10.79 -6.36 -4.78
CA ILE A 117 10.16 -5.75 -3.61
C ILE A 117 8.87 -4.98 -3.98
N ASN A 118 8.91 -4.15 -5.04
CA ASN A 118 7.83 -3.21 -5.33
C ASN A 118 6.70 -3.81 -6.16
N PHE A 119 6.93 -4.93 -6.83
CA PHE A 119 5.97 -5.53 -7.77
C PHE A 119 5.71 -7.00 -7.48
N PHE A 120 6.70 -7.88 -7.63
CA PHE A 120 6.45 -9.33 -7.56
C PHE A 120 5.94 -9.77 -6.19
N SER A 121 6.59 -9.35 -5.11
CA SER A 121 6.14 -9.68 -3.76
C SER A 121 4.76 -9.11 -3.43
N LEU A 122 4.45 -7.92 -3.95
CA LEU A 122 3.14 -7.27 -3.77
C LEU A 122 2.02 -8.02 -4.49
N VAL A 123 2.29 -8.47 -5.73
CA VAL A 123 1.35 -9.29 -6.50
C VAL A 123 1.11 -10.63 -5.79
N ASP A 124 2.18 -11.32 -5.37
CA ASP A 124 2.08 -12.60 -4.66
C ASP A 124 1.26 -12.47 -3.37
N LEU A 125 1.60 -11.51 -2.50
CA LEU A 125 0.85 -11.25 -1.28
C LEU A 125 -0.63 -10.96 -1.56
N THR A 126 -0.91 -10.10 -2.54
CA THR A 126 -2.29 -9.74 -2.90
C THR A 126 -3.06 -10.97 -3.38
N GLN A 127 -2.47 -11.81 -4.21
CA GLN A 127 -3.11 -13.04 -4.71
C GLN A 127 -3.40 -14.03 -3.58
N ARG A 128 -2.49 -14.23 -2.64
CA ARG A 128 -2.68 -15.10 -1.46
C ARG A 128 -3.79 -14.60 -0.53
N LEU A 129 -3.95 -13.27 -0.38
CA LEU A 129 -4.97 -12.67 0.46
C LEU A 129 -6.31 -12.46 -0.26
N LEU A 130 -6.34 -12.51 -1.59
CA LEU A 130 -7.55 -12.27 -2.37
C LEU A 130 -8.74 -13.17 -1.98
N PRO A 131 -8.58 -14.47 -1.68
CA PRO A 131 -9.69 -15.28 -1.18
C PRO A 131 -10.36 -14.71 0.07
N LEU A 132 -9.59 -14.17 1.02
CA LEU A 132 -10.14 -13.54 2.24
C LEU A 132 -10.80 -12.20 1.92
N ILE A 133 -10.24 -11.42 0.99
CA ILE A 133 -10.83 -10.14 0.57
C ILE A 133 -12.17 -10.37 -0.17
N ARG A 134 -12.31 -11.49 -0.88
CA ARG A 134 -13.59 -11.86 -1.53
C ARG A 134 -14.70 -12.19 -0.54
N LEU A 135 -14.37 -12.55 0.69
CA LEU A 135 -15.34 -12.77 1.78
C LEU A 135 -15.80 -11.47 2.45
N SER A 136 -15.13 -10.36 2.16
CA SER A 136 -15.55 -9.05 2.66
C SER A 136 -16.80 -8.54 1.94
N HIS A 137 -17.67 -7.88 2.69
CA HIS A 137 -18.82 -7.15 2.13
C HIS A 137 -18.41 -5.86 1.42
N ALA A 138 -17.20 -5.35 1.67
CA ALA A 138 -16.70 -4.07 1.16
C ALA A 138 -15.17 -4.07 0.99
N GLY A 139 -14.63 -5.03 0.23
CA GLY A 139 -13.18 -5.19 0.03
C GLY A 139 -12.52 -3.95 -0.59
N ARG A 140 -11.38 -3.54 -0.05
CA ARG A 140 -10.58 -2.41 -0.55
C ARG A 140 -9.12 -2.82 -0.68
N ILE A 141 -8.54 -2.65 -1.87
CA ILE A 141 -7.12 -2.85 -2.13
C ILE A 141 -6.55 -1.51 -2.57
N VAL A 142 -5.56 -1.03 -1.82
CA VAL A 142 -4.86 0.22 -2.11
C VAL A 142 -3.39 -0.09 -2.38
N ASN A 143 -2.94 0.20 -3.60
CA ASN A 143 -1.55 0.05 -3.99
C ASN A 143 -0.83 1.40 -3.87
N HIS A 144 0.15 1.49 -2.98
CA HIS A 144 0.91 2.72 -2.78
C HIS A 144 1.93 2.89 -3.92
N SER A 145 1.54 3.69 -4.88
CA SER A 145 2.32 4.01 -6.08
C SER A 145 3.05 5.36 -5.93
N SER A 146 3.53 5.89 -7.02
CA SER A 146 4.21 7.19 -7.08
C SER A 146 3.84 7.92 -8.37
N ALA A 147 3.78 9.25 -8.32
CA ALA A 147 3.56 10.07 -9.50
C ALA A 147 4.62 9.85 -10.60
N ILE A 148 5.85 9.48 -10.23
CA ILE A 148 6.91 9.14 -11.20
C ILE A 148 6.70 7.77 -11.88
N GLY A 149 5.71 6.97 -11.46
CA GLY A 149 5.24 5.79 -12.16
C GLY A 149 4.15 6.07 -13.20
N SER A 150 3.77 7.33 -13.43
CA SER A 150 2.82 7.74 -14.47
C SER A 150 3.53 7.90 -15.80
N LEU A 151 3.17 7.06 -16.79
CA LEU A 151 3.69 7.20 -18.16
C LEU A 151 3.18 8.46 -18.84
N ALA A 152 1.94 8.87 -18.56
CA ALA A 152 1.38 10.10 -19.11
C ALA A 152 2.17 11.33 -18.65
N ARG A 153 2.55 11.39 -17.36
CA ARG A 153 3.43 12.46 -16.86
C ARG A 153 4.83 12.39 -17.47
N ARG A 154 5.39 11.20 -17.64
CA ARG A 154 6.72 11.03 -18.22
C ARG A 154 6.76 11.34 -19.72
N ALA A 155 5.67 11.13 -20.43
CA ALA A 155 5.54 11.49 -21.84
C ALA A 155 5.49 13.02 -22.07
N ASP A 156 5.12 13.79 -21.05
CA ASP A 156 5.18 15.25 -21.10
C ASP A 156 6.64 15.71 -20.99
N GLN A 157 7.19 16.25 -22.08
CA GLN A 157 8.57 16.72 -22.14
C GLN A 157 8.85 17.88 -21.17
N ALA A 158 7.85 18.67 -20.81
CA ALA A 158 8.00 19.71 -19.80
C ALA A 158 8.38 19.14 -18.42
N ALA A 159 7.94 17.91 -18.11
CA ALA A 159 8.29 17.22 -16.87
C ALA A 159 9.73 16.66 -16.84
N TRP A 160 10.46 16.66 -17.96
CA TRP A 160 11.84 16.18 -18.00
C TRP A 160 12.81 17.09 -17.23
N SER A 161 12.45 18.35 -17.03
CA SER A 161 13.21 19.29 -16.19
C SER A 161 13.07 19.02 -14.66
N GLU A 162 12.15 18.15 -14.26
CA GLU A 162 11.95 17.80 -12.84
C GLU A 162 13.06 16.88 -12.28
N GLY A 163 14.10 16.59 -13.07
CA GLY A 163 15.25 15.77 -12.70
C GLY A 163 15.21 14.35 -13.29
N ASP A 164 16.29 13.62 -13.03
CA ASP A 164 16.42 12.24 -13.48
C ASP A 164 15.58 11.29 -12.61
N TRP A 165 14.56 10.70 -13.22
CA TRP A 165 13.74 9.70 -12.55
C TRP A 165 14.45 8.33 -12.62
N PRO A 166 14.69 7.67 -11.49
CA PRO A 166 15.34 6.37 -11.46
C PRO A 166 14.48 5.33 -12.19
N LEU A 167 15.09 4.62 -13.14
CA LEU A 167 14.37 3.69 -14.03
C LEU A 167 13.70 2.56 -13.23
N ALA A 168 14.44 1.90 -12.34
CA ALA A 168 13.94 0.73 -11.63
C ALA A 168 12.74 1.09 -10.75
N TYR A 169 12.85 2.17 -9.98
CA TYR A 169 11.76 2.62 -9.12
C TYR A 169 10.55 3.06 -9.96
N SER A 170 10.76 3.95 -10.95
CA SER A 170 9.67 4.46 -11.79
C SER A 170 8.96 3.32 -12.54
N ALA A 171 9.70 2.43 -13.20
CA ALA A 171 9.13 1.31 -13.94
C ALA A 171 8.39 0.32 -13.03
N SER A 172 8.91 0.06 -11.81
CA SER A 172 8.20 -0.79 -10.85
C SER A 172 6.86 -0.19 -10.41
N LYS A 173 6.79 1.14 -10.24
CA LYS A 173 5.53 1.84 -9.91
C LYS A 173 4.57 1.93 -11.10
N THR A 174 5.10 2.00 -12.33
CA THR A 174 4.29 1.85 -13.56
C THR A 174 3.69 0.44 -13.64
N ALA A 175 4.48 -0.59 -13.38
CA ALA A 175 3.99 -1.97 -13.34
C ALA A 175 2.91 -2.16 -12.26
N LEU A 176 3.07 -1.52 -11.09
CA LEU A 176 2.08 -1.54 -10.02
C LEU A 176 0.78 -0.82 -10.42
N ASN A 177 0.87 0.28 -11.16
CA ASN A 177 -0.30 0.97 -11.75
C ASN A 177 -1.03 0.05 -12.74
N ALA A 178 -0.30 -0.64 -13.62
CA ALA A 178 -0.87 -1.62 -14.53
C ALA A 178 -1.56 -2.77 -13.77
N PHE A 179 -0.92 -3.33 -12.75
CA PHE A 179 -1.52 -4.35 -11.87
C PHE A 179 -2.83 -3.86 -11.24
N THR A 180 -2.85 -2.61 -10.76
CA THR A 180 -4.06 -1.98 -10.19
C THR A 180 -5.22 -2.01 -11.18
N LEU A 181 -4.98 -1.62 -12.44
CA LEU A 181 -6.00 -1.64 -13.50
C LEU A 181 -6.47 -3.05 -13.83
N HIS A 182 -5.52 -3.97 -14.05
CA HIS A 182 -5.85 -5.35 -14.39
C HIS A 182 -6.63 -6.05 -13.28
N LEU A 183 -6.23 -5.84 -12.01
CA LEU A 183 -6.93 -6.41 -10.87
C LEU A 183 -8.33 -5.79 -10.70
N ALA A 184 -8.46 -4.48 -10.87
CA ALA A 184 -9.76 -3.82 -10.85
C ALA A 184 -10.69 -4.36 -11.94
N CYS A 185 -10.17 -4.57 -13.16
CA CYS A 185 -10.91 -5.18 -14.26
C CYS A 185 -11.33 -6.62 -13.95
N ALA A 186 -10.44 -7.44 -13.42
CA ALA A 186 -10.73 -8.83 -13.03
C ALA A 186 -11.77 -8.93 -11.89
N LEU A 187 -11.91 -7.88 -11.08
CA LEU A 187 -12.84 -7.82 -9.95
C LEU A 187 -14.07 -6.91 -10.20
N ARG A 188 -14.30 -6.46 -11.45
CA ARG A 188 -15.34 -5.49 -11.80
C ARG A 188 -16.76 -5.90 -11.37
N ASP A 189 -17.05 -7.20 -11.39
CA ASP A 189 -18.36 -7.77 -11.03
C ASP A 189 -18.47 -8.10 -9.52
N THR A 190 -17.55 -7.55 -8.71
CA THR A 190 -17.51 -7.74 -7.26
C THR A 190 -17.71 -6.41 -6.52
N ARG A 191 -17.80 -6.47 -5.18
CA ARG A 191 -17.84 -5.28 -4.33
C ARG A 191 -16.43 -4.73 -3.99
N ILE A 192 -15.37 -5.35 -4.52
CA ILE A 192 -13.99 -4.98 -4.23
C ILE A 192 -13.60 -3.77 -5.08
N LYS A 193 -13.00 -2.76 -4.44
CA LYS A 193 -12.42 -1.60 -5.14
C LYS A 193 -10.90 -1.68 -5.05
N VAL A 194 -10.23 -1.48 -6.18
CA VAL A 194 -8.77 -1.54 -6.31
C VAL A 194 -8.28 -0.21 -6.88
N ASN A 195 -7.48 0.53 -6.13
CA ASN A 195 -6.96 1.82 -6.57
C ASN A 195 -5.49 2.00 -6.20
N ALA A 196 -4.81 2.87 -6.94
CA ALA A 196 -3.46 3.31 -6.62
C ALA A 196 -3.49 4.66 -5.88
N ALA A 197 -2.57 4.84 -4.93
CA ALA A 197 -2.39 6.07 -4.16
C ALA A 197 -1.00 6.64 -4.36
N HIS A 198 -0.89 7.94 -4.65
CA HIS A 198 0.36 8.69 -4.54
C HIS A 198 0.37 9.45 -3.21
N PRO A 199 1.39 9.23 -2.34
CA PRO A 199 1.47 9.90 -1.04
C PRO A 199 1.89 11.37 -1.12
N GLY A 200 2.48 11.82 -2.22
CA GLY A 200 3.25 13.06 -2.30
C GLY A 200 4.74 12.84 -2.01
N VAL A 201 5.48 13.93 -1.88
CA VAL A 201 6.92 13.92 -1.52
C VAL A 201 7.03 13.95 0.01
N VAL A 202 6.93 12.78 0.61
CA VAL A 202 6.82 12.63 2.07
C VAL A 202 8.19 12.58 2.73
N ARG A 203 8.33 13.27 3.85
CA ARG A 203 9.51 13.21 4.71
C ARG A 203 9.52 11.88 5.48
N THR A 204 10.50 11.04 5.14
CA THR A 204 10.72 9.72 5.76
C THR A 204 12.22 9.49 5.91
N ASP A 205 12.64 8.45 6.64
CA ASP A 205 14.07 8.12 6.77
C ASP A 205 14.76 7.96 5.41
N PRO A 206 14.15 7.28 4.39
CA PRO A 206 14.74 7.23 3.05
C PRO A 206 14.68 8.56 2.28
N ASN A 207 13.84 9.51 2.69
CA ASN A 207 13.67 10.81 2.05
C ASN A 207 13.59 11.94 3.09
N PRO A 208 14.70 12.33 3.73
CA PRO A 208 14.69 13.37 4.77
C PRO A 208 14.29 14.76 4.24
N GLN A 209 14.41 14.98 2.92
CA GLN A 209 14.08 16.24 2.25
C GLN A 209 12.61 16.30 1.80
N GLY A 210 11.78 15.34 2.23
CA GLY A 210 10.35 15.35 1.90
C GLY A 210 9.65 16.62 2.37
N LEU A 211 8.63 17.04 1.61
CA LEU A 211 7.94 18.30 1.78
C LEU A 211 6.78 18.23 2.78
N ILE A 212 6.17 17.05 2.90
CA ILE A 212 4.99 16.83 3.75
C ILE A 212 5.27 15.75 4.80
N SER A 213 4.46 15.73 5.86
CA SER A 213 4.58 14.74 6.93
C SER A 213 4.09 13.35 6.50
N PRO A 214 4.46 12.27 7.22
CA PRO A 214 3.88 10.94 7.02
C PRO A 214 2.34 10.92 7.18
N GLU A 215 1.81 11.72 8.09
CA GLU A 215 0.38 11.85 8.36
C GLU A 215 -0.37 12.44 7.17
N GLU A 216 0.20 13.45 6.51
CA GLU A 216 -0.35 14.02 5.28
C GLU A 216 -0.22 13.03 4.12
N GLY A 217 0.93 12.35 4.00
CA GLY A 217 1.17 11.32 2.98
C GLY A 217 0.22 10.12 3.07
N ALA A 218 -0.27 9.80 4.27
CA ALA A 218 -1.22 8.72 4.51
C ALA A 218 -2.63 9.01 3.99
N ARG A 219 -3.04 10.27 3.88
CA ARG A 219 -4.44 10.69 3.62
C ARG A 219 -5.04 10.05 2.38
N THR A 220 -4.31 10.00 1.27
CA THR A 220 -4.82 9.42 0.01
C THR A 220 -5.12 7.93 0.18
N ALA A 221 -4.18 7.18 0.76
CA ALA A 221 -4.36 5.74 0.96
C ALA A 221 -5.51 5.44 1.93
N VAL A 222 -5.64 6.21 3.01
CA VAL A 222 -6.74 6.07 3.99
C VAL A 222 -8.09 6.39 3.35
N ALA A 223 -8.20 7.47 2.58
CA ALA A 223 -9.43 7.82 1.88
C ALA A 223 -9.87 6.70 0.91
N LEU A 224 -8.92 6.11 0.17
CA LEU A 224 -9.20 4.99 -0.74
C LEU A 224 -9.55 3.69 0.00
N ALA A 225 -8.95 3.43 1.15
CA ALA A 225 -9.24 2.28 2.01
C ALA A 225 -10.64 2.36 2.65
N LEU A 226 -11.16 3.58 2.84
CA LEU A 226 -12.46 3.84 3.47
C LEU A 226 -13.57 4.18 2.46
N LEU A 227 -13.32 4.03 1.15
CA LEU A 227 -14.30 4.34 0.10
C LEU A 227 -15.65 3.66 0.34
N PRO A 228 -16.77 4.35 0.06
CA PRO A 228 -18.09 3.74 0.04
C PRO A 228 -18.23 2.72 -1.12
N ALA A 229 -19.37 2.02 -1.17
CA ALA A 229 -19.63 1.00 -2.19
C ALA A 229 -19.59 1.54 -3.62
N GLU A 230 -20.07 2.76 -3.81
CA GLU A 230 -20.13 3.47 -5.10
C GLU A 230 -18.82 4.16 -5.47
N GLY A 231 -17.79 4.02 -4.63
CA GLY A 231 -16.49 4.64 -4.85
C GLY A 231 -15.80 4.13 -6.12
N PRO A 232 -14.80 4.88 -6.62
CA PRO A 232 -14.06 4.53 -7.82
C PRO A 232 -13.26 3.22 -7.66
N THR A 233 -12.97 2.59 -8.80
CA THR A 233 -12.05 1.45 -8.92
C THR A 233 -11.19 1.59 -10.18
N GLY A 234 -9.97 1.04 -10.18
CA GLY A 234 -9.06 1.11 -11.32
C GLY A 234 -8.57 2.54 -11.59
N ARG A 235 -8.34 3.33 -10.55
CA ARG A 235 -7.88 4.71 -10.68
C ARG A 235 -6.63 4.98 -9.85
N PHE A 236 -5.92 6.04 -10.19
CA PHE A 236 -4.75 6.54 -9.49
C PHE A 236 -5.05 7.93 -8.92
N PHE A 237 -4.78 8.15 -7.63
CA PHE A 237 -5.16 9.37 -6.92
C PHE A 237 -4.03 9.99 -6.13
N HIS A 238 -4.13 11.32 -5.95
CA HIS A 238 -3.41 12.11 -4.95
C HIS A 238 -4.36 13.15 -4.36
N LEU A 239 -4.57 13.13 -3.04
CA LEU A 239 -5.42 14.08 -2.29
C LEU A 239 -6.79 14.34 -2.94
N GLY A 240 -7.45 13.26 -3.38
CA GLY A 240 -8.78 13.33 -4.04
C GLY A 240 -8.75 13.64 -5.53
N GLY A 241 -7.65 14.15 -6.07
CA GLY A 241 -7.45 14.36 -7.51
C GLY A 241 -6.99 13.09 -8.22
N ALA A 242 -7.56 12.80 -9.41
CA ALA A 242 -7.10 11.71 -10.25
C ALA A 242 -5.78 12.09 -10.93
N ILE A 243 -4.85 11.12 -10.97
CA ILE A 243 -3.59 11.22 -11.73
C ILE A 243 -3.75 10.35 -12.97
N ALA A 244 -3.29 10.85 -14.12
CA ALA A 244 -3.17 10.04 -15.33
C ALA A 244 -2.11 8.93 -15.12
N LEU A 245 -2.38 7.75 -15.68
CA LEU A 245 -1.52 6.56 -15.59
C LEU A 245 -0.40 6.56 -16.62
#